data_c1eb9256bde3ba36a11424d904ed827d
#
_entry.id   c1eb9256bde3ba36a11424d904ed827d
#
_cell.length_a   1.000
_cell.length_b   1.000
_cell.length_c   1.000
_cell.angle_alpha   90.00
_cell.angle_beta   90.00
_cell.angle_gamma   90.00
#
_symmetry.space_group_name_H-M   'P 1'
#
loop_
_entity.id
_entity.type
_entity.pdbx_description
1 polymer ?
#
loop_
_entity_poly.entity_id
_entity_poly.type
_entity_poly.pdbx_seq_one_letter_code
_entity_poly.pdbx_strand_id
1 'polypeptide(L)'
;VGNSGVSIATLDDMKELYAGFDLCAPSTSVSMTINGPAPTILAMYMNAAIDQQVANFVGVNGREPNEEEHAAIKSQTLASVRGTVQADILKEDQGQNTCIFSTEFSLKVMGDIQEYFTQHQVRNFYSVSISGYHIAEAGANPISQLAFTLSNGFTFVEAYLARGMAVDDFAHNLSFFFSNGMDPEYTVLGRVARRIWATAMRFRYGANERSQKLKYHIQTSGRSLHAQEMSFNDIRTTLQALIAVYDNCNSLHTNAYDEAITTPTEESVRRAMAIQLIINKEWGLAVNENSNQGSFIIEELTDLVEEAVLQEFEKISERGGVLGAMEVMYQRGKIQEESMDYEMKKHSGELPIIGVNTFLPKDQSEGVVEVELIRASDEEKHEQLDGLRDFQARGADRASAALTELQRVALNGENVFSALMECAKVCSLGQMTEALFEVGGQYRRNV
;
A
#
# COMPACT_ATOMS: atom_id res chain seq x y z
N VAL A 1 -6.00 16.40 -12.54
CA VAL A 1 -5.24 17.22 -11.59
C VAL A 1 -6.22 17.86 -10.61
N GLY A 2 -5.91 17.81 -9.28
CA GLY A 2 -6.64 18.53 -8.26
C GLY A 2 -8.00 17.98 -7.83
N ASN A 3 -8.33 16.73 -8.14
CA ASN A 3 -9.58 16.11 -7.67
C ASN A 3 -9.42 15.39 -6.33
N SER A 4 -8.34 14.65 -6.15
CA SER A 4 -7.97 14.01 -4.89
C SER A 4 -6.50 13.59 -4.93
N GLY A 5 -5.89 13.42 -3.76
CA GLY A 5 -4.48 13.08 -3.63
C GLY A 5 -3.55 14.23 -4.03
N VAL A 6 -2.26 13.93 -4.13
CA VAL A 6 -1.18 14.87 -4.46
C VAL A 6 -0.66 14.58 -5.86
N SER A 7 -0.48 15.62 -6.68
CA SER A 7 0.03 15.48 -8.05
C SER A 7 1.56 15.49 -8.02
N ILE A 8 2.18 14.31 -8.17
CA ILE A 8 3.63 14.15 -8.27
C ILE A 8 3.96 13.67 -9.69
N ALA A 9 4.43 14.58 -10.51
CA ALA A 9 4.80 14.31 -11.89
C ALA A 9 6.32 14.32 -12.11
N THR A 10 7.08 14.93 -11.20
CA THR A 10 8.51 15.16 -11.31
C THR A 10 9.24 14.94 -9.98
N LEU A 11 10.57 14.87 -10.04
CA LEU A 11 11.41 14.86 -8.85
C LEU A 11 11.28 16.15 -8.03
N ASP A 12 11.01 17.28 -8.68
CA ASP A 12 10.86 18.55 -7.98
C ASP A 12 9.58 18.58 -7.14
N ASP A 13 8.46 18.07 -7.68
CA ASP A 13 7.21 17.89 -6.90
C ASP A 13 7.43 17.01 -5.66
N MET A 14 8.23 15.96 -5.80
CA MET A 14 8.56 15.08 -4.68
C MET A 14 9.39 15.80 -3.62
N LYS A 15 10.33 16.64 -4.02
CA LYS A 15 11.12 17.47 -3.09
C LYS A 15 10.25 18.50 -2.38
N GLU A 16 9.32 19.11 -3.07
CA GLU A 16 8.38 20.07 -2.52
C GLU A 16 7.45 19.42 -1.50
N LEU A 17 6.88 18.25 -1.84
CA LEU A 17 6.00 17.50 -0.94
C LEU A 17 6.65 17.22 0.42
N TYR A 18 7.93 16.91 0.43
CA TYR A 18 8.67 16.57 1.66
C TYR A 18 9.55 17.72 2.17
N ALA A 19 9.37 18.94 1.68
CA ALA A 19 10.09 20.09 2.18
C ALA A 19 9.83 20.30 3.69
N GLY A 20 10.90 20.53 4.45
CA GLY A 20 10.84 20.69 5.90
C GLY A 20 10.90 19.41 6.74
N PHE A 21 10.86 18.23 6.11
CA PHE A 21 11.09 16.95 6.79
C PHE A 21 12.51 16.43 6.49
N ASP A 22 13.23 15.97 7.52
CA ASP A 22 14.45 15.19 7.31
C ASP A 22 14.08 13.74 7.01
N LEU A 23 14.22 13.31 5.75
CA LEU A 23 13.85 11.98 5.28
C LEU A 23 14.75 10.87 5.82
N CYS A 24 15.90 11.21 6.38
CA CYS A 24 16.83 10.27 7.01
C CYS A 24 16.73 10.24 8.54
N ALA A 25 15.92 11.11 9.15
CA ALA A 25 15.74 11.12 10.59
C ALA A 25 15.08 9.81 11.08
N PRO A 26 15.55 9.24 12.22
CA PRO A 26 14.95 8.02 12.77
C PRO A 26 13.46 8.12 13.11
N SER A 27 12.97 9.33 13.34
CA SER A 27 11.56 9.63 13.63
C SER A 27 10.69 9.83 12.37
N THR A 28 11.31 9.91 11.19
CA THR A 28 10.58 10.07 9.91
C THR A 28 10.37 8.72 9.26
N SER A 29 9.13 8.39 8.94
CA SER A 29 8.75 7.22 8.15
C SER A 29 7.64 7.62 7.19
N VAL A 30 7.81 7.30 5.92
CA VAL A 30 6.89 7.69 4.84
C VAL A 30 6.14 6.49 4.31
N SER A 31 4.83 6.58 4.21
CA SER A 31 4.00 5.56 3.56
C SER A 31 3.33 6.15 2.33
N MET A 32 3.60 5.55 1.17
CA MET A 32 3.10 6.03 -0.12
C MET A 32 2.11 5.04 -0.72
N THR A 33 0.87 5.47 -0.93
CA THR A 33 -0.17 4.71 -1.61
C THR A 33 -0.17 5.11 -3.09
N ILE A 34 0.39 4.29 -3.97
CA ILE A 34 0.66 4.68 -5.36
C ILE A 34 -0.01 3.76 -6.37
N ASN A 35 0.18 2.44 -6.28
CA ASN A 35 -0.23 1.43 -7.26
C ASN A 35 0.65 1.39 -8.53
N GLY A 36 0.09 1.41 -9.74
CA GLY A 36 0.80 1.16 -10.99
C GLY A 36 2.12 1.92 -11.19
N PRO A 37 2.21 3.22 -10.97
CA PRO A 37 3.46 3.98 -11.13
C PRO A 37 4.41 3.90 -9.92
N ALA A 38 4.17 3.02 -8.97
CA ALA A 38 4.96 2.92 -7.74
C ALA A 38 6.47 2.83 -7.94
N PRO A 39 7.02 2.08 -8.91
CA PRO A 39 8.46 2.04 -9.14
C PRO A 39 9.06 3.41 -9.47
N THR A 40 8.37 4.19 -10.30
CA THR A 40 8.81 5.54 -10.71
C THR A 40 8.74 6.51 -9.55
N ILE A 41 7.64 6.50 -8.79
CA ILE A 41 7.48 7.36 -7.61
C ILE A 41 8.50 7.00 -6.52
N LEU A 42 8.78 5.72 -6.32
CA LEU A 42 9.82 5.26 -5.40
C LEU A 42 11.21 5.78 -5.81
N ALA A 43 11.53 5.75 -7.11
CA ALA A 43 12.78 6.29 -7.62
C ALA A 43 12.88 7.81 -7.38
N MET A 44 11.78 8.56 -7.57
CA MET A 44 11.74 9.99 -7.24
C MET A 44 11.94 10.23 -5.73
N TYR A 45 11.27 9.45 -4.88
CA TYR A 45 11.43 9.55 -3.42
C TYR A 45 12.89 9.31 -2.97
N MET A 46 13.50 8.23 -3.46
CA MET A 46 14.88 7.92 -3.11
C MET A 46 15.86 9.00 -3.58
N ASN A 47 15.65 9.56 -4.78
CA ASN A 47 16.44 10.69 -5.27
C ASN A 47 16.20 11.97 -4.45
N ALA A 48 14.95 12.28 -4.08
CA ALA A 48 14.65 13.43 -3.23
C ALA A 48 15.38 13.34 -1.88
N ALA A 49 15.40 12.15 -1.27
CA ALA A 49 16.14 11.92 -0.02
C ALA A 49 17.66 12.08 -0.21
N ILE A 50 18.24 11.56 -1.31
CA ILE A 50 19.67 11.72 -1.61
C ILE A 50 20.00 13.18 -1.82
N ASP A 51 19.25 13.88 -2.65
CA ASP A 51 19.47 15.30 -2.94
C ASP A 51 19.37 16.18 -1.69
N GLN A 52 18.46 15.84 -0.77
CA GLN A 52 18.35 16.52 0.52
C GLN A 52 19.63 16.35 1.35
N GLN A 53 20.20 15.15 1.40
CA GLN A 53 21.45 14.93 2.16
C GLN A 53 22.67 15.55 1.46
N VAL A 54 22.68 15.62 0.12
CA VAL A 54 23.68 16.38 -0.63
C VAL A 54 23.58 17.88 -0.29
N ALA A 55 22.36 18.45 -0.27
CA ALA A 55 22.17 19.84 0.10
C ALA A 55 22.62 20.12 1.56
N ASN A 56 22.36 19.20 2.49
CA ASN A 56 22.86 19.28 3.86
C ASN A 56 24.40 19.29 3.89
N PHE A 57 25.03 18.44 3.10
CA PHE A 57 26.50 18.41 2.99
C PHE A 57 27.05 19.75 2.48
N VAL A 58 26.45 20.32 1.43
CA VAL A 58 26.82 21.63 0.86
C VAL A 58 26.65 22.72 1.91
N GLY A 59 25.53 22.72 2.64
CA GLY A 59 25.28 23.70 3.71
C GLY A 59 26.33 23.68 4.82
N VAL A 60 26.85 22.50 5.18
CA VAL A 60 27.86 22.35 6.24
C VAL A 60 29.28 22.65 5.73
N ASN A 61 29.61 22.20 4.51
CA ASN A 61 30.98 22.25 3.99
C ASN A 61 31.24 23.42 3.05
N GLY A 62 30.20 24.15 2.59
CA GLY A 62 30.32 25.28 1.67
C GLY A 62 30.81 24.92 0.26
N ARG A 63 30.74 23.62 -0.10
CA ARG A 63 31.13 23.11 -1.41
C ARG A 63 30.33 21.89 -1.80
N GLU A 64 30.29 21.57 -3.08
CA GLU A 64 29.74 20.30 -3.59
C GLU A 64 30.57 19.09 -3.12
N PRO A 65 29.93 17.93 -2.88
CA PRO A 65 30.64 16.69 -2.63
C PRO A 65 31.38 16.22 -3.88
N ASN A 66 32.56 15.65 -3.70
CA ASN A 66 33.24 14.91 -4.77
C ASN A 66 32.54 13.56 -5.03
N GLU A 67 32.98 12.79 -6.04
CA GLU A 67 32.36 11.53 -6.44
C GLU A 67 32.32 10.50 -5.29
N GLU A 68 33.38 10.38 -4.51
CA GLU A 68 33.47 9.46 -3.39
C GLU A 68 32.54 9.88 -2.24
N GLU A 69 32.53 11.15 -1.92
CA GLU A 69 31.62 11.74 -0.90
C GLU A 69 30.16 11.59 -1.34
N HIS A 70 29.84 11.84 -2.62
CA HIS A 70 28.50 11.66 -3.15
C HIS A 70 28.05 10.20 -3.08
N ALA A 71 28.91 9.24 -3.42
CA ALA A 71 28.63 7.81 -3.31
C ALA A 71 28.38 7.40 -1.85
N ALA A 72 29.17 7.93 -0.91
CA ALA A 72 28.98 7.70 0.51
C ALA A 72 27.66 8.27 1.02
N ILE A 73 27.31 9.50 0.65
CA ILE A 73 26.00 10.13 0.97
C ILE A 73 24.86 9.26 0.44
N LYS A 74 24.90 8.86 -0.83
CA LYS A 74 23.89 7.99 -1.44
C LYS A 74 23.72 6.69 -0.64
N SER A 75 24.82 6.01 -0.35
CA SER A 75 24.80 4.74 0.40
C SER A 75 24.20 4.92 1.81
N GLN A 76 24.60 5.95 2.54
CA GLN A 76 24.10 6.23 3.87
C GLN A 76 22.62 6.61 3.84
N THR A 77 22.18 7.40 2.88
CA THR A 77 20.78 7.80 2.69
C THR A 77 19.92 6.57 2.48
N LEU A 78 20.27 5.71 1.51
CA LEU A 78 19.51 4.50 1.20
C LEU A 78 19.42 3.52 2.38
N ALA A 79 20.46 3.46 3.20
CA ALA A 79 20.43 2.65 4.43
C ALA A 79 19.60 3.27 5.57
N SER A 80 19.35 4.58 5.55
CA SER A 80 18.70 5.33 6.61
C SER A 80 17.21 5.55 6.40
N VAL A 81 16.77 5.76 5.14
CA VAL A 81 15.34 6.03 4.82
C VAL A 81 14.42 4.95 5.36
N ARG A 82 13.24 5.39 5.81
CA ARG A 82 12.21 4.53 6.39
C ARG A 82 10.88 4.75 5.70
N GLY A 83 10.19 3.67 5.43
CA GLY A 83 8.86 3.81 4.81
C GLY A 83 8.35 2.57 4.12
N THR A 84 7.31 2.79 3.34
CA THR A 84 6.63 1.76 2.57
C THR A 84 6.16 2.36 1.25
N VAL A 85 6.30 1.63 0.18
CA VAL A 85 5.57 1.90 -1.07
C VAL A 85 4.52 0.81 -1.27
N GLN A 86 3.28 1.21 -1.52
CA GLN A 86 2.26 0.28 -1.95
C GLN A 86 2.43 0.01 -3.43
N ALA A 87 2.92 -1.16 -3.75
CA ALA A 87 3.26 -1.60 -5.09
C ALA A 87 2.77 -3.04 -5.36
N ASP A 88 1.73 -3.49 -4.66
CA ASP A 88 1.17 -4.83 -4.87
C ASP A 88 0.38 -4.89 -6.19
N ILE A 89 1.09 -5.27 -7.24
CA ILE A 89 0.53 -5.35 -8.60
C ILE A 89 -0.47 -6.51 -8.76
N LEU A 90 -0.41 -7.53 -7.92
CA LEU A 90 -1.34 -8.67 -7.98
C LEU A 90 -2.73 -8.25 -7.49
N LYS A 91 -2.82 -7.53 -6.36
CA LYS A 91 -4.10 -7.03 -5.87
C LYS A 91 -4.73 -5.98 -6.80
N GLU A 92 -3.91 -5.24 -7.55
CA GLU A 92 -4.42 -4.25 -8.51
C GLU A 92 -5.21 -4.92 -9.64
N ASP A 93 -4.74 -6.04 -10.15
CA ASP A 93 -5.48 -6.84 -11.11
C ASP A 93 -6.72 -7.49 -10.48
N GLN A 94 -6.57 -8.07 -9.29
CA GLN A 94 -7.63 -8.83 -8.62
C GLN A 94 -8.80 -7.95 -8.16
N GLY A 95 -8.54 -6.76 -7.61
CA GLY A 95 -9.54 -5.95 -6.93
C GLY A 95 -9.73 -4.51 -7.43
N GLN A 96 -8.71 -3.85 -7.97
CA GLN A 96 -8.75 -2.40 -8.24
C GLN A 96 -8.86 -2.00 -9.72
N ASN A 97 -8.35 -2.80 -10.66
CA ASN A 97 -8.22 -2.45 -12.09
C ASN A 97 -7.34 -1.20 -12.34
N THR A 98 -6.29 -1.02 -11.56
CA THR A 98 -5.37 0.12 -11.65
C THR A 98 -4.04 -0.23 -12.31
N CYS A 99 -3.90 -1.45 -12.85
CA CYS A 99 -2.71 -1.88 -13.55
C CYS A 99 -2.45 -1.00 -14.77
N ILE A 100 -1.20 -0.57 -14.94
CA ILE A 100 -0.76 0.19 -16.12
C ILE A 100 0.16 -0.65 -17.01
N PHE A 101 0.92 -1.57 -16.45
CA PHE A 101 1.79 -2.51 -17.16
C PHE A 101 1.24 -3.93 -17.10
N SER A 102 1.70 -4.81 -18.00
CA SER A 102 1.40 -6.24 -17.92
C SER A 102 1.84 -6.83 -16.57
N THR A 103 1.14 -7.86 -16.11
CA THR A 103 1.44 -8.52 -14.83
C THR A 103 2.87 -9.06 -14.79
N GLU A 104 3.34 -9.66 -15.91
CA GLU A 104 4.68 -10.21 -16.04
C GLU A 104 5.75 -9.09 -15.89
N PHE A 105 5.59 -7.99 -16.64
CA PHE A 105 6.51 -6.86 -16.54
C PHE A 105 6.51 -6.23 -15.15
N SER A 106 5.33 -6.08 -14.57
CA SER A 106 5.17 -5.54 -13.21
C SER A 106 5.88 -6.41 -12.16
N LEU A 107 5.72 -7.74 -12.21
CA LEU A 107 6.44 -8.68 -11.33
C LEU A 107 7.95 -8.60 -11.53
N LYS A 108 8.40 -8.46 -12.78
CA LYS A 108 9.82 -8.26 -13.09
C LYS A 108 10.35 -7.00 -12.41
N VAL A 109 9.65 -5.88 -12.53
CA VAL A 109 10.08 -4.60 -11.92
C VAL A 109 10.03 -4.65 -10.39
N MET A 110 9.06 -5.36 -9.79
CA MET A 110 9.04 -5.59 -8.34
C MET A 110 10.27 -6.38 -7.87
N GLY A 111 10.67 -7.40 -8.63
CA GLY A 111 11.92 -8.12 -8.39
C GLY A 111 13.16 -7.23 -8.50
N ASP A 112 13.18 -6.30 -9.47
CA ASP A 112 14.27 -5.34 -9.66
C ASP A 112 14.39 -4.37 -8.47
N ILE A 113 13.27 -3.89 -7.93
CA ILE A 113 13.26 -3.08 -6.71
C ILE A 113 13.87 -3.85 -5.54
N GLN A 114 13.43 -5.09 -5.33
CA GLN A 114 13.93 -5.90 -4.22
C GLN A 114 15.42 -6.21 -4.37
N GLU A 115 15.88 -6.53 -5.57
CA GLU A 115 17.30 -6.74 -5.84
C GLU A 115 18.13 -5.47 -5.56
N TYR A 116 17.66 -4.31 -6.02
CA TYR A 116 18.26 -3.02 -5.73
C TYR A 116 18.33 -2.76 -4.22
N PHE A 117 17.25 -3.05 -3.47
CA PHE A 117 17.22 -2.88 -2.02
C PHE A 117 18.25 -3.76 -1.33
N THR A 118 18.36 -5.01 -1.74
CA THR A 118 19.36 -5.95 -1.19
C THR A 118 20.78 -5.47 -1.46
N GLN A 119 21.07 -5.08 -2.71
CA GLN A 119 22.41 -4.61 -3.13
C GLN A 119 22.82 -3.30 -2.43
N HIS A 120 21.89 -2.38 -2.23
CA HIS A 120 22.14 -1.07 -1.62
C HIS A 120 21.83 -1.02 -0.11
N GLN A 121 21.55 -2.16 0.53
CA GLN A 121 21.29 -2.27 1.96
C GLN A 121 20.14 -1.39 2.47
N VAL A 122 19.07 -1.27 1.67
CA VAL A 122 17.83 -0.56 2.05
C VAL A 122 17.07 -1.44 3.04
N ARG A 123 17.29 -1.23 4.33
CA ARG A 123 16.85 -2.17 5.39
C ARG A 123 15.55 -1.78 6.09
N ASN A 124 15.22 -0.50 6.07
CA ASN A 124 14.12 0.07 6.84
C ASN A 124 12.95 0.52 5.95
N PHE A 125 12.95 0.10 4.70
CA PHE A 125 11.93 0.43 3.74
C PHE A 125 11.28 -0.86 3.20
N TYR A 126 9.95 -0.92 3.21
CA TYR A 126 9.22 -2.04 2.63
C TYR A 126 9.09 -1.84 1.12
N SER A 127 9.61 -2.78 0.36
CA SER A 127 9.60 -2.77 -1.11
C SER A 127 8.21 -3.00 -1.70
N VAL A 128 7.37 -3.67 -0.93
CA VAL A 128 5.97 -3.92 -1.26
C VAL A 128 5.13 -3.98 0.02
N SER A 129 3.94 -3.42 -0.03
CA SER A 129 2.88 -3.65 0.95
C SER A 129 1.85 -4.57 0.31
N ILE A 130 1.91 -5.85 0.65
CA ILE A 130 1.01 -6.88 0.11
C ILE A 130 -0.38 -6.66 0.68
N SER A 131 -1.33 -6.31 -0.19
CA SER A 131 -2.48 -5.52 0.22
C SER A 131 -3.80 -6.27 0.10
N GLY A 132 -4.33 -6.71 1.22
CA GLY A 132 -5.70 -7.20 1.38
C GLY A 132 -6.74 -6.10 1.53
N TYR A 133 -6.33 -4.91 1.99
CA TYR A 133 -7.23 -3.78 2.17
C TYR A 133 -8.09 -3.51 0.93
N HIS A 134 -7.46 -3.36 -0.23
CA HIS A 134 -8.17 -3.06 -1.47
C HIS A 134 -9.04 -4.22 -1.96
N ILE A 135 -8.65 -5.47 -1.67
CA ILE A 135 -9.44 -6.67 -1.96
C ILE A 135 -10.74 -6.65 -1.13
N ALA A 136 -10.64 -6.32 0.16
CA ALA A 136 -11.79 -6.16 1.04
C ALA A 136 -12.67 -4.97 0.63
N GLU A 137 -12.08 -3.82 0.30
CA GLU A 137 -12.81 -2.63 -0.14
C GLU A 137 -13.53 -2.86 -1.49
N ALA A 138 -13.00 -3.74 -2.37
CA ALA A 138 -13.66 -4.18 -3.59
C ALA A 138 -14.82 -5.15 -3.33
N GLY A 139 -14.94 -5.70 -2.12
CA GLY A 139 -16.08 -6.49 -1.70
C GLY A 139 -15.81 -7.87 -1.12
N ALA A 140 -14.55 -8.29 -1.04
CA ALA A 140 -14.21 -9.57 -0.45
C ALA A 140 -14.58 -9.65 1.05
N ASN A 141 -15.01 -10.82 1.47
CA ASN A 141 -15.18 -11.14 2.88
C ASN A 141 -13.80 -11.33 3.57
N PRO A 142 -13.74 -11.42 4.91
CA PRO A 142 -12.48 -11.57 5.64
C PRO A 142 -11.64 -12.78 5.22
N ILE A 143 -12.26 -13.92 4.90
CA ILE A 143 -11.57 -15.15 4.50
C ILE A 143 -10.90 -14.95 3.14
N SER A 144 -11.64 -14.45 2.15
CA SER A 144 -11.09 -14.18 0.81
C SER A 144 -10.04 -13.07 0.84
N GLN A 145 -10.23 -12.03 1.66
CA GLN A 145 -9.20 -11.02 1.89
C GLN A 145 -7.90 -11.66 2.33
N LEU A 146 -7.94 -12.46 3.40
CA LEU A 146 -6.75 -13.05 3.99
C LEU A 146 -6.10 -14.08 3.06
N ALA A 147 -6.89 -14.96 2.46
CA ALA A 147 -6.40 -16.00 1.55
C ALA A 147 -5.70 -15.41 0.31
N PHE A 148 -6.32 -14.43 -0.35
CA PHE A 148 -5.73 -13.82 -1.54
C PHE A 148 -4.48 -13.01 -1.19
N THR A 149 -4.49 -12.29 -0.08
CA THR A 149 -3.32 -11.50 0.35
C THR A 149 -2.13 -12.39 0.69
N LEU A 150 -2.31 -13.46 1.46
CA LEU A 150 -1.22 -14.38 1.78
C LEU A 150 -0.72 -15.14 0.55
N SER A 151 -1.63 -15.55 -0.35
CA SER A 151 -1.25 -16.18 -1.62
C SER A 151 -0.41 -15.23 -2.49
N ASN A 152 -0.78 -13.95 -2.57
CA ASN A 152 0.02 -12.93 -3.23
C ASN A 152 1.40 -12.80 -2.57
N GLY A 153 1.46 -12.81 -1.23
CA GLY A 153 2.71 -12.79 -0.48
C GLY A 153 3.64 -13.94 -0.83
N PHE A 154 3.11 -15.15 -0.89
CA PHE A 154 3.89 -16.32 -1.31
C PHE A 154 4.32 -16.25 -2.78
N THR A 155 3.51 -15.64 -3.64
CA THR A 155 3.88 -15.42 -5.05
C THR A 155 5.07 -14.46 -5.17
N PHE A 156 5.13 -13.39 -4.39
CA PHE A 156 6.33 -12.52 -4.33
C PHE A 156 7.55 -13.28 -3.80
N VAL A 157 7.40 -14.08 -2.75
CA VAL A 157 8.50 -14.91 -2.22
C VAL A 157 9.05 -15.83 -3.30
N GLU A 158 8.19 -16.58 -3.99
CA GLU A 158 8.60 -17.51 -5.06
C GLU A 158 9.25 -16.76 -6.24
N ALA A 159 8.71 -15.61 -6.63
CA ALA A 159 9.27 -14.78 -7.70
C ALA A 159 10.69 -14.29 -7.37
N TYR A 160 10.94 -13.91 -6.12
CA TYR A 160 12.25 -13.43 -5.69
C TYR A 160 13.26 -14.58 -5.52
N LEU A 161 12.81 -15.72 -5.00
CA LEU A 161 13.63 -16.95 -4.95
C LEU A 161 14.02 -17.43 -6.36
N ALA A 162 13.10 -17.38 -7.32
CA ALA A 162 13.37 -17.74 -8.72
C ALA A 162 14.43 -16.85 -9.38
N ARG A 163 14.65 -15.64 -8.89
CA ARG A 163 15.73 -14.73 -9.30
C ARG A 163 17.06 -15.01 -8.59
N GLY A 164 17.14 -16.01 -7.73
CA GLY A 164 18.32 -16.40 -6.98
C GLY A 164 18.58 -15.59 -5.71
N MET A 165 17.64 -14.78 -5.24
CA MET A 165 17.75 -14.10 -3.95
C MET A 165 17.52 -15.09 -2.80
N ALA A 166 18.26 -14.95 -1.69
CA ALA A 166 18.00 -15.75 -0.50
C ALA A 166 16.81 -15.18 0.28
N VAL A 167 15.96 -16.04 0.84
CA VAL A 167 14.73 -15.62 1.53
C VAL A 167 15.01 -14.63 2.66
N ASP A 168 16.09 -14.78 3.39
CA ASP A 168 16.45 -13.94 4.52
C ASP A 168 17.01 -12.56 4.12
N ASP A 169 17.38 -12.39 2.85
CA ASP A 169 17.86 -11.11 2.33
C ASP A 169 16.70 -10.17 2.00
N PHE A 170 15.51 -10.69 1.70
CA PHE A 170 14.38 -9.86 1.28
C PHE A 170 13.13 -9.94 2.16
N ALA A 171 12.91 -11.04 2.90
CA ALA A 171 11.65 -11.23 3.63
C ALA A 171 11.35 -10.10 4.63
N HIS A 172 12.38 -9.46 5.17
CA HIS A 172 12.23 -8.33 6.09
C HIS A 172 11.75 -7.03 5.40
N ASN A 173 11.84 -6.93 4.07
CA ASN A 173 11.30 -5.83 3.27
C ASN A 173 9.85 -6.05 2.82
N LEU A 174 9.26 -7.22 3.14
CA LEU A 174 7.85 -7.50 2.88
C LEU A 174 7.00 -7.04 4.06
N SER A 175 5.91 -6.37 3.78
CA SER A 175 4.88 -6.05 4.76
C SER A 175 3.50 -6.37 4.19
N PHE A 176 2.52 -6.47 5.08
CA PHE A 176 1.15 -6.76 4.72
C PHE A 176 0.24 -5.60 5.11
N PHE A 177 -0.87 -5.48 4.43
CA PHE A 177 -1.84 -4.43 4.68
C PHE A 177 -3.25 -5.01 4.61
N PHE A 178 -4.01 -4.95 5.71
CA PHE A 178 -5.35 -5.49 5.80
C PHE A 178 -6.38 -4.41 6.15
N SER A 179 -7.62 -4.65 5.74
CA SER A 179 -8.80 -3.93 6.22
C SER A 179 -9.34 -4.61 7.47
N ASN A 180 -9.84 -3.82 8.42
CA ASN A 180 -10.70 -4.30 9.50
C ASN A 180 -12.11 -3.75 9.32
N GLY A 181 -13.07 -4.66 9.13
CA GLY A 181 -14.51 -4.37 9.10
C GLY A 181 -15.19 -4.68 10.43
N MET A 182 -16.47 -5.07 10.35
CA MET A 182 -17.32 -5.33 11.51
C MET A 182 -17.60 -6.83 11.75
N ASP A 183 -17.17 -7.71 10.84
CA ASP A 183 -17.36 -9.15 10.96
C ASP A 183 -16.46 -9.74 12.06
N PRO A 184 -16.90 -10.80 12.77
CA PRO A 184 -16.16 -11.37 13.89
C PRO A 184 -14.79 -11.93 13.49
N GLU A 185 -14.61 -12.38 12.25
CA GLU A 185 -13.36 -12.92 11.71
C GLU A 185 -12.20 -11.90 11.76
N TYR A 186 -12.53 -10.60 11.72
CA TYR A 186 -11.51 -9.55 11.85
C TYR A 186 -10.80 -9.56 13.21
N THR A 187 -11.42 -10.14 14.25
CA THR A 187 -10.79 -10.23 15.58
C THR A 187 -9.59 -11.19 15.62
N VAL A 188 -9.44 -12.04 14.62
CA VAL A 188 -8.38 -13.08 14.55
C VAL A 188 -7.57 -13.02 13.26
N LEU A 189 -7.85 -12.09 12.38
CA LEU A 189 -7.24 -12.03 11.04
C LEU A 189 -5.72 -11.99 11.11
N GLY A 190 -5.14 -11.15 11.95
CA GLY A 190 -3.69 -11.05 12.12
C GLY A 190 -3.07 -12.27 12.81
N ARG A 191 -3.78 -12.89 13.77
CA ARG A 191 -3.34 -14.16 14.41
C ARG A 191 -3.19 -15.26 13.36
N VAL A 192 -4.22 -15.45 12.53
CA VAL A 192 -4.20 -16.46 11.46
C VAL A 192 -3.13 -16.14 10.43
N ALA A 193 -3.04 -14.88 9.99
CA ALA A 193 -2.00 -14.45 9.06
C ALA A 193 -0.59 -14.79 9.56
N ARG A 194 -0.28 -14.47 10.82
CA ARG A 194 1.02 -14.77 11.42
C ARG A 194 1.29 -16.26 11.53
N ARG A 195 0.28 -17.05 11.91
CA ARG A 195 0.42 -18.50 12.05
C ARG A 195 0.71 -19.17 10.71
N ILE A 196 -0.05 -18.87 9.68
CA ILE A 196 0.15 -19.40 8.34
C ILE A 196 1.51 -18.97 7.76
N TRP A 197 1.82 -17.67 7.84
CA TRP A 197 3.07 -17.13 7.33
C TRP A 197 4.29 -17.76 8.01
N ALA A 198 4.33 -17.75 9.34
CA ALA A 198 5.45 -18.30 10.08
C ALA A 198 5.66 -19.79 9.80
N THR A 199 4.58 -20.55 9.68
CA THR A 199 4.62 -21.99 9.35
C THR A 199 5.21 -22.21 7.96
N ALA A 200 4.73 -21.49 6.95
CA ALA A 200 5.23 -21.59 5.58
C ALA A 200 6.69 -21.14 5.48
N MET A 201 7.03 -19.99 6.04
CA MET A 201 8.39 -19.44 6.00
C MET A 201 9.41 -20.38 6.66
N ARG A 202 9.03 -21.01 7.77
CA ARG A 202 9.88 -21.95 8.48
C ARG A 202 10.05 -23.27 7.72
N PHE A 203 8.95 -23.92 7.36
CA PHE A 203 8.99 -25.31 6.91
C PHE A 203 9.13 -25.46 5.40
N ARG A 204 8.61 -24.52 4.61
CA ARG A 204 8.73 -24.53 3.15
C ARG A 204 9.98 -23.79 2.66
N TYR A 205 10.28 -22.64 3.23
CA TYR A 205 11.34 -21.77 2.74
C TYR A 205 12.61 -21.78 3.59
N GLY A 206 12.62 -22.44 4.74
CA GLY A 206 13.78 -22.55 5.61
C GLY A 206 14.26 -21.22 6.19
N ALA A 207 13.36 -20.24 6.28
CA ALA A 207 13.67 -18.89 6.72
C ALA A 207 14.02 -18.81 8.21
N ASN A 208 14.88 -17.86 8.58
CA ASN A 208 15.24 -17.61 9.95
C ASN A 208 14.07 -16.98 10.78
N GLU A 209 14.23 -16.89 12.09
CA GLU A 209 13.19 -16.37 13.00
C GLU A 209 12.72 -14.95 12.67
N ARG A 210 13.59 -14.09 12.13
CA ARG A 210 13.23 -12.72 11.74
C ARG A 210 12.30 -12.72 10.53
N SER A 211 12.60 -13.55 9.53
CA SER A 211 11.84 -13.68 8.29
C SER A 211 10.50 -14.39 8.48
N GLN A 212 10.35 -15.19 9.55
CA GLN A 212 9.09 -15.82 9.95
C GLN A 212 8.06 -14.82 10.52
N LYS A 213 8.50 -13.61 10.91
CA LYS A 213 7.64 -12.60 11.54
C LYS A 213 6.87 -11.82 10.49
N LEU A 214 5.61 -12.11 10.32
CA LEU A 214 4.71 -11.29 9.50
C LEU A 214 4.46 -9.94 10.18
N LYS A 215 4.64 -8.87 9.43
CA LYS A 215 4.34 -7.50 9.86
C LYS A 215 3.20 -6.97 9.01
N TYR A 216 2.22 -6.34 9.65
CA TYR A 216 1.08 -5.82 8.94
C TYR A 216 0.58 -4.49 9.50
N HIS A 217 0.11 -3.69 8.57
CA HIS A 217 -0.66 -2.48 8.81
C HIS A 217 -2.15 -2.80 8.74
N ILE A 218 -2.96 -2.18 9.59
CA ILE A 218 -4.42 -2.20 9.49
C ILE A 218 -4.90 -0.79 9.13
N GLN A 219 -5.84 -0.72 8.21
CA GLN A 219 -6.73 0.43 8.04
C GLN A 219 -8.15 -0.01 8.34
N THR A 220 -8.88 0.80 9.09
CA THR A 220 -10.31 0.57 9.30
C THR A 220 -11.06 0.61 7.98
N SER A 221 -12.11 -0.22 7.82
CA SER A 221 -12.77 -0.40 6.53
C SER A 221 -13.45 0.88 6.04
N GLY A 222 -13.11 1.31 4.83
CA GLY A 222 -13.80 2.38 4.12
C GLY A 222 -15.22 1.98 3.70
N ARG A 223 -15.45 0.69 3.39
CA ARG A 223 -16.78 0.15 3.06
C ARG A 223 -17.80 0.30 4.18
N SER A 224 -17.37 0.40 5.41
CA SER A 224 -18.25 0.61 6.55
C SER A 224 -18.58 2.08 6.82
N LEU A 225 -18.00 3.00 6.05
CA LEU A 225 -18.33 4.42 6.11
C LEU A 225 -19.52 4.72 5.19
N HIS A 226 -20.56 5.30 5.76
CA HIS A 226 -21.77 5.64 5.03
C HIS A 226 -21.97 7.14 4.99
N ALA A 227 -22.51 7.65 3.88
CA ALA A 227 -22.85 9.05 3.71
C ALA A 227 -24.07 9.44 4.57
N GLN A 228 -25.01 8.50 4.78
CA GLN A 228 -26.15 8.68 5.66
C GLN A 228 -25.70 8.59 7.12
N GLU A 229 -26.19 9.46 7.97
CA GLU A 229 -25.85 9.53 9.40
C GLU A 229 -24.33 9.42 9.63
N MET A 230 -23.60 10.25 8.89
CA MET A 230 -22.14 10.23 8.78
C MET A 230 -21.42 10.28 10.14
N SER A 231 -22.03 10.93 11.14
CA SER A 231 -21.52 10.99 12.52
C SER A 231 -21.39 9.62 13.20
N PHE A 232 -22.15 8.61 12.76
CA PHE A 232 -22.03 7.25 13.28
C PHE A 232 -20.78 6.52 12.79
N ASN A 233 -20.13 7.01 11.76
CA ASN A 233 -18.93 6.40 11.21
C ASN A 233 -17.77 6.39 12.22
N ASP A 234 -17.63 7.41 13.07
CA ASP A 234 -16.61 7.41 14.13
C ASP A 234 -16.80 6.26 15.13
N ILE A 235 -18.05 5.87 15.39
CA ILE A 235 -18.37 4.74 16.30
C ILE A 235 -17.89 3.44 15.64
N ARG A 236 -18.17 3.24 14.35
CA ARG A 236 -17.71 2.06 13.58
C ARG A 236 -16.20 2.01 13.53
N THR A 237 -15.55 3.12 13.18
CA THR A 237 -14.09 3.25 13.13
C THR A 237 -13.45 2.94 14.50
N THR A 238 -14.07 3.39 15.60
CA THR A 238 -13.57 3.12 16.96
C THR A 238 -13.55 1.62 17.26
N LEU A 239 -14.64 0.89 16.93
CA LEU A 239 -14.73 -0.55 17.16
C LEU A 239 -13.72 -1.31 16.31
N GLN A 240 -13.57 -0.95 15.06
CA GLN A 240 -12.59 -1.54 14.13
C GLN A 240 -11.16 -1.30 14.59
N ALA A 241 -10.86 -0.09 15.06
CA ALA A 241 -9.55 0.26 15.62
C ALA A 241 -9.25 -0.55 16.89
N LEU A 242 -10.24 -0.73 17.78
CA LEU A 242 -10.09 -1.53 18.98
C LEU A 242 -9.79 -3.00 18.66
N ILE A 243 -10.48 -3.58 17.69
CA ILE A 243 -10.22 -4.94 17.18
C ILE A 243 -8.78 -5.05 16.66
N ALA A 244 -8.32 -4.07 15.86
CA ALA A 244 -6.97 -4.05 15.32
C ALA A 244 -5.88 -4.01 16.42
N VAL A 245 -6.10 -3.21 17.47
CA VAL A 245 -5.19 -3.13 18.62
C VAL A 245 -5.16 -4.47 19.37
N TYR A 246 -6.31 -5.09 19.58
CA TYR A 246 -6.40 -6.38 20.28
C TYR A 246 -5.80 -7.55 19.50
N ASP A 247 -5.80 -7.48 18.16
CA ASP A 247 -5.14 -8.45 17.29
C ASP A 247 -3.64 -8.13 17.08
N ASN A 248 -3.09 -7.15 17.81
CA ASN A 248 -1.68 -6.77 17.81
C ASN A 248 -1.15 -6.33 16.42
N CYS A 249 -1.87 -5.50 15.68
CA CYS A 249 -1.34 -4.91 14.45
C CYS A 249 -0.05 -4.11 14.71
N ASN A 250 0.84 -4.06 13.73
CA ASN A 250 2.09 -3.32 13.87
C ASN A 250 1.90 -1.80 13.72
N SER A 251 0.91 -1.40 12.93
CA SER A 251 0.50 0.00 12.78
C SER A 251 -0.97 0.07 12.38
N LEU A 252 -1.61 1.20 12.66
CA LEU A 252 -3.03 1.41 12.47
C LEU A 252 -3.31 2.77 11.84
N HIS A 253 -4.17 2.77 10.82
CA HIS A 253 -4.83 3.96 10.29
C HIS A 253 -6.33 3.91 10.62
N THR A 254 -6.86 5.01 11.13
CA THR A 254 -8.28 5.20 11.38
C THR A 254 -8.85 6.19 10.36
N ASN A 255 -9.87 5.77 9.62
CA ASN A 255 -10.51 6.62 8.62
C ASN A 255 -11.26 7.77 9.29
N ALA A 256 -11.27 8.93 8.65
CA ALA A 256 -12.11 10.04 9.06
C ALA A 256 -13.59 9.77 8.72
N TYR A 257 -14.51 10.25 9.54
CA TYR A 257 -15.93 9.95 9.39
C TYR A 257 -16.55 10.49 8.09
N ASP A 258 -15.97 11.54 7.52
CA ASP A 258 -16.43 12.23 6.29
C ASP A 258 -15.78 11.69 5.02
N GLU A 259 -14.87 10.73 5.12
CA GLU A 259 -14.18 10.09 3.98
C GLU A 259 -15.17 9.39 3.01
N ALA A 260 -16.37 9.08 3.49
CA ALA A 260 -17.47 8.56 2.66
C ALA A 260 -17.93 9.55 1.56
N ILE A 261 -17.62 10.84 1.70
CA ILE A 261 -18.12 11.90 0.81
C ILE A 261 -17.00 12.75 0.21
N THR A 262 -15.95 13.08 1.00
CA THR A 262 -14.94 14.06 0.62
C THR A 262 -13.54 13.66 1.10
N THR A 263 -12.53 14.38 0.65
CA THR A 263 -11.22 14.38 1.30
C THR A 263 -11.39 14.91 2.73
N PRO A 264 -10.82 14.23 3.74
CA PRO A 264 -10.99 14.59 5.14
C PRO A 264 -10.63 16.04 5.46
N THR A 265 -11.43 16.64 6.34
CA THR A 265 -11.17 17.98 6.88
C THR A 265 -10.18 17.90 8.04
N GLU A 266 -9.64 19.04 8.48
CA GLU A 266 -8.77 19.12 9.66
C GLU A 266 -9.49 18.59 10.92
N GLU A 267 -10.77 18.91 11.08
CA GLU A 267 -11.58 18.44 12.21
C GLU A 267 -11.72 16.91 12.18
N SER A 268 -12.10 16.36 11.04
CA SER A 268 -12.34 14.93 10.91
C SER A 268 -11.05 14.10 11.07
N VAL A 269 -9.92 14.58 10.54
CA VAL A 269 -8.61 13.97 10.75
C VAL A 269 -8.22 14.01 12.23
N ARG A 270 -8.45 15.13 12.93
CA ARG A 270 -8.19 15.23 14.36
C ARG A 270 -9.03 14.23 15.16
N ARG A 271 -10.29 14.02 14.81
CA ARG A 271 -11.17 13.01 15.45
C ARG A 271 -10.68 11.60 15.17
N ALA A 272 -10.29 11.29 13.94
CA ALA A 272 -9.72 10.00 13.58
C ALA A 272 -8.44 9.68 14.37
N MET A 273 -7.56 10.67 14.56
CA MET A 273 -6.38 10.52 15.43
C MET A 273 -6.77 10.36 16.91
N ALA A 274 -7.79 11.07 17.37
CA ALA A 274 -8.28 10.99 18.75
C ALA A 274 -8.77 9.58 19.09
N ILE A 275 -9.39 8.85 18.15
CA ILE A 275 -9.79 7.45 18.36
C ILE A 275 -8.60 6.61 18.83
N GLN A 276 -7.48 6.68 18.14
CA GLN A 276 -6.27 5.93 18.53
C GLN A 276 -5.70 6.37 19.86
N LEU A 277 -5.70 7.68 20.12
CA LEU A 277 -5.19 8.24 21.37
C LEU A 277 -6.06 7.82 22.57
N ILE A 278 -7.39 7.82 22.43
CA ILE A 278 -8.33 7.37 23.46
C ILE A 278 -8.09 5.88 23.77
N ILE A 279 -7.98 5.03 22.74
CA ILE A 279 -7.70 3.60 22.93
C ILE A 279 -6.36 3.41 23.66
N ASN A 280 -5.31 4.17 23.30
CA ASN A 280 -3.98 4.01 23.87
C ASN A 280 -3.78 4.68 25.23
N LYS A 281 -4.52 5.74 25.54
CA LYS A 281 -4.28 6.56 26.76
C LYS A 281 -5.35 6.40 27.82
N GLU A 282 -6.61 6.19 27.40
CA GLU A 282 -7.74 6.13 28.33
C GLU A 282 -8.24 4.71 28.54
N TRP A 283 -8.10 3.82 27.52
CA TRP A 283 -8.55 2.44 27.59
C TRP A 283 -7.48 1.54 28.21
N GLY A 284 -7.67 1.16 29.47
CA GLY A 284 -6.62 0.49 30.28
C GLY A 284 -6.21 -0.90 29.81
N LEU A 285 -7.04 -1.64 29.04
CA LEU A 285 -6.71 -2.99 28.59
C LEU A 285 -5.67 -2.99 27.47
N ALA A 286 -5.49 -1.90 26.76
CA ALA A 286 -4.48 -1.75 25.72
C ALA A 286 -3.02 -1.79 26.24
N VAL A 287 -2.80 -1.69 27.55
CA VAL A 287 -1.46 -1.85 28.15
C VAL A 287 -0.99 -3.30 28.20
N ASN A 288 -1.87 -4.26 27.93
CA ASN A 288 -1.52 -5.69 27.89
C ASN A 288 -1.16 -6.09 26.44
N GLU A 289 -0.07 -6.85 26.34
CA GLU A 289 0.37 -7.37 25.04
C GLU A 289 -0.53 -8.44 24.52
N ASN A 290 -1.31 -8.87 24.15
CA ASN A 290 -2.16 -9.99 23.77
C ASN A 290 -3.33 -10.18 24.76
N SER A 291 -4.15 -9.14 24.85
CA SER A 291 -5.34 -9.12 25.73
C SER A 291 -6.36 -10.20 25.41
N ASN A 292 -6.35 -10.76 24.21
CA ASN A 292 -7.25 -11.83 23.77
C ASN A 292 -6.71 -13.24 24.03
N GLN A 293 -5.51 -13.38 24.55
CA GLN A 293 -4.88 -14.69 24.79
C GLN A 293 -5.71 -15.51 25.77
N GLY A 294 -5.97 -16.78 25.43
CA GLY A 294 -6.72 -17.72 26.26
C GLY A 294 -8.24 -17.48 26.25
N SER A 295 -8.74 -16.55 25.45
CA SER A 295 -10.17 -16.42 25.21
C SER A 295 -10.67 -17.58 24.38
N PHE A 296 -11.60 -18.37 24.91
CA PHE A 296 -12.16 -19.55 24.24
C PHE A 296 -12.65 -19.26 22.82
N ILE A 297 -13.44 -18.20 22.64
CA ILE A 297 -13.99 -17.82 21.33
C ILE A 297 -12.89 -17.40 20.34
N ILE A 298 -11.85 -16.74 20.80
CA ILE A 298 -10.74 -16.30 19.96
C ILE A 298 -9.91 -17.49 19.47
N GLU A 299 -9.64 -18.47 20.33
CA GLU A 299 -8.89 -19.68 19.94
C GLU A 299 -9.69 -20.51 18.93
N GLU A 300 -10.98 -20.77 19.20
CA GLU A 300 -11.86 -21.50 18.28
C GLU A 300 -12.02 -20.78 16.93
N LEU A 301 -12.27 -19.48 16.95
CA LEU A 301 -12.43 -18.70 15.72
C LEU A 301 -11.12 -18.64 14.91
N THR A 302 -9.97 -18.62 15.59
CA THR A 302 -8.65 -18.70 14.93
C THR A 302 -8.52 -19.97 14.12
N ASP A 303 -8.89 -21.12 14.68
CA ASP A 303 -8.79 -22.42 14.00
C ASP A 303 -9.77 -22.52 12.84
N LEU A 304 -11.02 -22.06 13.01
CA LEU A 304 -12.02 -22.05 11.94
C LEU A 304 -11.61 -21.15 10.75
N VAL A 305 -11.10 -19.95 11.03
CA VAL A 305 -10.66 -19.02 9.99
C VAL A 305 -9.42 -19.57 9.29
N GLU A 306 -8.47 -20.16 10.01
CA GLU A 306 -7.31 -20.79 9.38
C GLU A 306 -7.72 -21.91 8.43
N GLU A 307 -8.62 -22.82 8.86
CA GLU A 307 -9.13 -23.90 8.01
C GLU A 307 -9.78 -23.35 6.74
N ALA A 308 -10.63 -22.34 6.86
CA ALA A 308 -11.29 -21.71 5.70
C ALA A 308 -10.30 -21.08 4.73
N VAL A 309 -9.25 -20.43 5.23
CA VAL A 309 -8.18 -19.84 4.41
C VAL A 309 -7.38 -20.94 3.69
N LEU A 310 -7.04 -22.03 4.36
CA LEU A 310 -6.34 -23.17 3.75
C LEU A 310 -7.16 -23.82 2.63
N GLN A 311 -8.47 -23.97 2.82
CA GLN A 311 -9.38 -24.45 1.77
C GLN A 311 -9.40 -23.51 0.55
N GLU A 312 -9.30 -22.21 0.78
CA GLU A 312 -9.22 -21.25 -0.32
C GLU A 312 -7.87 -21.33 -1.05
N PHE A 313 -6.77 -21.62 -0.34
CA PHE A 313 -5.47 -21.90 -0.97
C PHE A 313 -5.52 -23.13 -1.90
N GLU A 314 -6.24 -24.17 -1.51
CA GLU A 314 -6.43 -25.35 -2.36
C GLU A 314 -7.10 -24.98 -3.68
N LYS A 315 -8.18 -24.18 -3.62
CA LYS A 315 -8.88 -23.72 -4.83
C LYS A 315 -8.01 -22.85 -5.75
N ILE A 316 -7.14 -22.02 -5.19
CA ILE A 316 -6.16 -21.24 -5.96
C ILE A 316 -5.12 -22.17 -6.58
N SER A 317 -4.61 -23.14 -5.81
CA SER A 317 -3.60 -24.11 -6.27
C SER A 317 -4.10 -24.98 -7.41
N GLU A 318 -5.35 -25.46 -7.36
CA GLU A 318 -6.02 -26.22 -8.43
C GLU A 318 -6.11 -25.45 -9.76
N ARG A 319 -6.05 -24.12 -9.71
CA ARG A 319 -6.09 -23.23 -10.86
C ARG A 319 -4.72 -22.81 -11.38
N GLY A 320 -3.65 -23.45 -10.91
CA GLY A 320 -2.28 -23.13 -11.30
C GLY A 320 -1.65 -21.99 -10.47
N GLY A 321 -2.08 -21.85 -9.20
CA GLY A 321 -1.61 -20.81 -8.29
C GLY A 321 -2.25 -19.45 -8.57
N VAL A 322 -1.68 -18.40 -7.98
CA VAL A 322 -2.25 -17.05 -8.06
C VAL A 322 -2.38 -16.57 -9.51
N LEU A 323 -1.32 -16.71 -10.31
CA LEU A 323 -1.33 -16.24 -11.70
C LEU A 323 -2.31 -17.02 -12.57
N GLY A 324 -2.34 -18.34 -12.47
CA GLY A 324 -3.32 -19.15 -13.20
C GLY A 324 -4.76 -18.89 -12.77
N ALA A 325 -5.01 -18.64 -11.49
CA ALA A 325 -6.32 -18.24 -10.98
C ALA A 325 -6.72 -16.82 -11.48
N MET A 326 -5.76 -15.90 -11.65
CA MET A 326 -6.00 -14.58 -12.26
C MET A 326 -6.37 -14.70 -13.75
N GLU A 327 -5.71 -15.56 -14.50
CA GLU A 327 -6.01 -15.79 -15.93
C GLU A 327 -7.45 -16.23 -16.16
N VAL A 328 -8.00 -17.04 -15.26
CA VAL A 328 -9.40 -17.48 -15.30
C VAL A 328 -10.34 -16.58 -14.49
N MET A 329 -9.86 -15.41 -14.05
CA MET A 329 -10.62 -14.40 -13.31
C MET A 329 -11.24 -14.90 -11.99
N TYR A 330 -10.65 -15.90 -11.36
CA TYR A 330 -11.19 -16.55 -10.16
C TYR A 330 -11.33 -15.57 -8.98
N GLN A 331 -10.22 -14.92 -8.60
CA GLN A 331 -10.22 -13.99 -7.45
C GLN A 331 -11.21 -12.84 -7.69
N ARG A 332 -11.20 -12.26 -8.89
CA ARG A 332 -12.09 -11.15 -9.27
C ARG A 332 -13.57 -11.56 -9.24
N GLY A 333 -13.88 -12.73 -9.81
CA GLY A 333 -15.25 -13.27 -9.80
C GLY A 333 -15.75 -13.48 -8.37
N LYS A 334 -14.90 -14.07 -7.51
CA LYS A 334 -15.25 -14.31 -6.11
C LYS A 334 -15.45 -13.01 -5.32
N ILE A 335 -14.59 -12.01 -5.51
CA ILE A 335 -14.76 -10.68 -4.89
C ILE A 335 -16.09 -10.05 -5.32
N GLN A 336 -16.44 -10.14 -6.61
CA GLN A 336 -17.71 -9.61 -7.12
C GLN A 336 -18.93 -10.35 -6.56
N GLU A 337 -18.88 -11.67 -6.45
CA GLU A 337 -19.96 -12.48 -5.87
C GLU A 337 -20.17 -12.12 -4.39
N GLU A 338 -19.11 -12.03 -3.61
CA GLU A 338 -19.18 -11.65 -2.20
C GLU A 338 -19.65 -10.20 -2.00
N SER A 339 -19.22 -9.30 -2.87
CA SER A 339 -19.70 -7.90 -2.89
C SER A 339 -21.20 -7.83 -3.17
N MET A 340 -21.69 -8.61 -4.13
CA MET A 340 -23.11 -8.67 -4.48
C MET A 340 -23.96 -9.24 -3.34
N ASP A 341 -23.50 -10.31 -2.69
CA ASP A 341 -24.17 -10.90 -1.53
C ASP A 341 -24.32 -9.88 -0.39
N TYR A 342 -23.24 -9.15 -0.09
CA TYR A 342 -23.27 -8.09 0.91
C TYR A 342 -24.27 -6.98 0.57
N GLU A 343 -24.25 -6.47 -0.66
CA GLU A 343 -25.17 -5.41 -1.11
C GLU A 343 -26.64 -5.90 -1.13
N MET A 344 -26.88 -7.15 -1.49
CA MET A 344 -28.23 -7.75 -1.45
C MET A 344 -28.76 -7.84 0.00
N LYS A 345 -27.95 -8.28 0.95
CA LYS A 345 -28.29 -8.35 2.37
C LYS A 345 -28.52 -6.97 2.97
N LYS A 346 -27.69 -5.99 2.58
CA LYS A 346 -27.89 -4.59 2.97
C LYS A 346 -29.19 -4.01 2.42
N HIS A 347 -29.49 -4.27 1.15
CA HIS A 347 -30.69 -3.78 0.50
C HIS A 347 -31.97 -4.42 1.05
N SER A 348 -31.93 -5.73 1.31
CA SER A 348 -33.08 -6.45 1.90
C SER A 348 -33.33 -6.13 3.39
N GLY A 349 -32.34 -5.56 4.08
CA GLY A 349 -32.37 -5.33 5.53
C GLY A 349 -31.99 -6.56 6.36
N GLU A 350 -31.60 -7.68 5.72
CA GLU A 350 -31.04 -8.86 6.42
C GLU A 350 -29.76 -8.49 7.17
N LEU A 351 -28.93 -7.62 6.59
CA LEU A 351 -27.79 -6.98 7.25
C LEU A 351 -28.22 -5.59 7.76
N PRO A 352 -28.49 -5.43 9.07
CA PRO A 352 -28.90 -4.14 9.63
C PRO A 352 -27.70 -3.19 9.69
N ILE A 353 -27.83 -2.00 9.09
CA ILE A 353 -26.85 -0.92 9.15
C ILE A 353 -27.55 0.32 9.74
N ILE A 354 -27.11 0.69 10.93
CA ILE A 354 -27.72 1.78 11.70
C ILE A 354 -27.56 3.11 10.96
N GLY A 355 -28.67 3.82 10.82
CA GLY A 355 -28.72 5.10 10.09
C GLY A 355 -28.76 4.96 8.56
N VAL A 356 -28.68 3.73 8.01
CA VAL A 356 -28.69 3.47 6.56
C VAL A 356 -29.95 2.72 6.14
N ASN A 357 -30.23 1.56 6.75
CA ASN A 357 -31.44 0.76 6.50
C ASN A 357 -32.22 0.43 7.77
N THR A 358 -31.65 0.74 8.94
CA THR A 358 -32.19 0.45 10.27
C THR A 358 -32.00 1.67 11.17
N PHE A 359 -32.94 1.95 12.10
CA PHE A 359 -32.87 3.09 13.00
C PHE A 359 -32.67 4.43 12.24
N LEU A 360 -33.55 4.66 11.28
CA LEU A 360 -33.54 5.87 10.46
C LEU A 360 -34.03 7.09 11.23
N PRO A 361 -33.57 8.31 10.92
CA PRO A 361 -34.10 9.54 11.49
C PRO A 361 -35.61 9.69 11.14
N LYS A 362 -36.35 10.34 12.02
CA LYS A 362 -37.81 10.58 11.82
C LYS A 362 -38.06 11.54 10.66
N ASP A 363 -37.15 12.47 10.44
CA ASP A 363 -37.20 13.43 9.34
C ASP A 363 -36.00 13.16 8.39
N GLN A 364 -36.31 12.65 7.21
CA GLN A 364 -35.28 12.32 6.21
C GLN A 364 -34.59 13.54 5.59
N SER A 365 -35.14 14.75 5.82
CA SER A 365 -34.52 16.00 5.34
C SER A 365 -33.35 16.45 6.19
N GLU A 366 -33.19 15.96 7.43
CA GLU A 366 -32.11 16.34 8.34
C GLU A 366 -30.80 15.57 8.07
N GLY A 367 -30.81 14.51 7.26
CA GLY A 367 -29.65 13.65 7.02
C GLY A 367 -28.71 14.07 5.91
N VAL A 368 -29.01 15.09 5.12
CA VAL A 368 -28.16 15.57 4.04
C VAL A 368 -27.34 16.75 4.53
N VAL A 369 -26.17 16.49 5.05
CA VAL A 369 -25.18 17.53 5.34
C VAL A 369 -24.57 17.99 4.01
N GLU A 370 -24.73 19.26 3.65
CA GLU A 370 -23.95 19.85 2.56
C GLU A 370 -22.49 19.87 3.01
N VAL A 371 -21.66 19.00 2.42
CA VAL A 371 -20.22 18.95 2.68
C VAL A 371 -19.51 19.70 1.56
N GLU A 372 -18.70 20.67 1.92
CA GLU A 372 -17.83 21.34 0.97
C GLU A 372 -16.78 20.35 0.44
N LEU A 373 -16.77 20.16 -0.88
CA LEU A 373 -15.80 19.28 -1.52
C LEU A 373 -14.47 20.01 -1.70
N ILE A 374 -13.41 19.51 -1.09
CA ILE A 374 -12.06 20.04 -1.28
C ILE A 374 -11.59 19.72 -2.70
N ARG A 375 -11.26 20.74 -3.47
CA ARG A 375 -10.74 20.69 -4.84
C ARG A 375 -9.63 21.69 -5.01
N ALA A 376 -8.64 21.38 -5.84
CA ALA A 376 -7.62 22.35 -6.22
C ALA A 376 -8.24 23.46 -7.07
N SER A 377 -7.78 24.70 -6.85
CA SER A 377 -8.14 25.85 -7.67
C SER A 377 -7.56 25.74 -9.08
N ASP A 378 -8.01 26.58 -9.99
CA ASP A 378 -7.45 26.60 -11.35
C ASP A 378 -6.04 27.15 -11.38
N GLU A 379 -5.71 28.05 -10.46
CA GLU A 379 -4.36 28.60 -10.26
C GLU A 379 -3.40 27.47 -9.85
N GLU A 380 -3.73 26.67 -8.82
CA GLU A 380 -2.92 25.53 -8.37
C GLU A 380 -2.72 24.48 -9.47
N LYS A 381 -3.75 24.24 -10.30
CA LYS A 381 -3.64 23.34 -11.45
C LYS A 381 -2.69 23.86 -12.52
N HIS A 382 -2.73 25.18 -12.81
CA HIS A 382 -1.84 25.80 -13.78
C HIS A 382 -0.40 25.81 -13.27
N GLU A 383 -0.17 26.13 -12.00
CA GLU A 383 1.14 26.09 -11.38
C GLU A 383 1.79 24.71 -11.50
N GLN A 384 1.02 23.65 -11.22
CA GLN A 384 1.49 22.25 -11.41
C GLN A 384 1.87 21.95 -12.86
N LEU A 385 1.07 22.42 -13.83
CA LEU A 385 1.36 22.20 -15.25
C LEU A 385 2.58 22.99 -15.73
N ASP A 386 2.77 24.19 -15.23
CA ASP A 386 3.92 25.03 -15.58
C ASP A 386 5.21 24.48 -14.94
N GLY A 387 5.16 24.03 -13.68
CA GLY A 387 6.26 23.32 -13.02
C GLY A 387 6.71 22.08 -13.80
N LEU A 388 5.75 21.28 -14.29
CA LEU A 388 6.04 20.13 -15.15
C LEU A 388 6.76 20.53 -16.44
N ARG A 389 6.28 21.57 -17.13
CA ARG A 389 6.89 22.09 -18.38
C ARG A 389 8.30 22.60 -18.15
N ASP A 390 8.51 23.31 -17.06
CA ASP A 390 9.83 23.84 -16.69
C ASP A 390 10.81 22.72 -16.36
N PHE A 391 10.37 21.69 -15.64
CA PHE A 391 11.19 20.51 -15.37
C PHE A 391 11.61 19.79 -16.68
N GLN A 392 10.66 19.58 -17.58
CA GLN A 392 10.92 18.96 -18.88
C GLN A 392 11.85 19.79 -19.75
N ALA A 393 11.69 21.11 -19.75
CA ALA A 393 12.57 22.01 -20.50
C ALA A 393 14.01 21.99 -19.98
N ARG A 394 14.23 21.96 -18.66
CA ARG A 394 15.57 21.85 -18.05
C ARG A 394 16.25 20.49 -18.31
N GLY A 395 15.47 19.43 -18.47
CA GLY A 395 15.96 18.08 -18.73
C GLY A 395 16.10 17.74 -20.23
N ALA A 396 15.66 18.59 -21.14
CA ALA A 396 15.43 18.27 -22.56
C ALA A 396 16.65 17.70 -23.30
N ASP A 397 17.84 18.17 -22.99
CA ASP A 397 19.12 17.71 -23.60
C ASP A 397 19.52 16.30 -23.17
N ARG A 398 19.06 15.83 -22.01
CA ARG A 398 19.40 14.53 -21.41
C ARG A 398 18.26 13.52 -21.44
N ALA A 399 17.03 13.99 -21.53
CA ALA A 399 15.84 13.16 -21.42
C ALA A 399 15.80 12.05 -22.48
N SER A 400 16.08 12.37 -23.75
CA SER A 400 16.05 11.37 -24.84
C SER A 400 17.03 10.21 -24.61
N ALA A 401 18.26 10.52 -24.17
CA ALA A 401 19.26 9.50 -23.87
C ALA A 401 18.87 8.66 -22.65
N ALA A 402 18.31 9.29 -21.60
CA ALA A 402 17.86 8.60 -20.40
C ALA A 402 16.68 7.65 -20.68
N LEU A 403 15.70 8.07 -21.48
CA LEU A 403 14.57 7.22 -21.88
C LEU A 403 15.00 6.05 -22.77
N THR A 404 15.91 6.30 -23.72
CA THR A 404 16.47 5.23 -24.57
C THR A 404 17.23 4.20 -23.73
N GLU A 405 18.00 4.63 -22.73
CA GLU A 405 18.69 3.73 -21.81
C GLU A 405 17.70 2.94 -20.94
N LEU A 406 16.65 3.58 -20.44
CA LEU A 406 15.58 2.90 -19.70
C LEU A 406 14.93 1.78 -20.54
N GLN A 407 14.61 2.05 -21.80
CA GLN A 407 14.07 1.05 -22.72
C GLN A 407 15.06 -0.08 -23.00
N ARG A 408 16.34 0.26 -23.26
CA ARG A 408 17.40 -0.73 -23.47
C ARG A 408 17.53 -1.70 -22.29
N VAL A 409 17.56 -1.15 -21.08
CA VAL A 409 17.64 -1.93 -19.82
C VAL A 409 16.45 -2.86 -19.68
N ALA A 410 15.25 -2.38 -19.98
CA ALA A 410 14.04 -3.18 -19.91
C ALA A 410 14.05 -4.34 -20.93
N LEU A 411 14.44 -4.09 -22.17
CA LEU A 411 14.53 -5.09 -23.25
C LEU A 411 15.60 -6.15 -23.00
N ASN A 412 16.71 -5.76 -22.38
CA ASN A 412 17.80 -6.69 -22.06
C ASN A 412 17.58 -7.49 -20.78
N GLY A 413 16.48 -7.30 -20.09
CA GLY A 413 16.20 -7.98 -18.81
C GLY A 413 17.06 -7.50 -17.64
N GLU A 414 17.76 -6.36 -17.80
CA GLU A 414 18.56 -5.74 -16.74
C GLU A 414 17.66 -5.08 -15.68
N ASN A 415 18.25 -4.53 -14.61
CA ASN A 415 17.50 -3.94 -13.51
C ASN A 415 16.85 -2.60 -13.89
N VAL A 416 15.55 -2.61 -14.15
CA VAL A 416 14.76 -1.43 -14.57
C VAL A 416 14.71 -0.38 -13.46
N PHE A 417 14.66 -0.78 -12.18
CA PHE A 417 14.59 0.18 -11.09
C PHE A 417 15.89 1.00 -10.97
N SER A 418 17.04 0.39 -11.21
CA SER A 418 18.34 1.11 -11.28
C SER A 418 18.34 2.16 -12.39
N ALA A 419 17.75 1.84 -13.54
CA ALA A 419 17.62 2.82 -14.64
C ALA A 419 16.60 3.92 -14.33
N LEU A 420 15.49 3.59 -13.65
CA LEU A 420 14.50 4.57 -13.16
C LEU A 420 15.13 5.57 -12.19
N MET A 421 16.03 5.13 -11.30
CA MET A 421 16.76 6.02 -10.38
C MET A 421 17.53 7.11 -11.11
N GLU A 422 18.12 6.81 -12.26
CA GLU A 422 18.85 7.82 -13.06
C GLU A 422 17.89 8.63 -13.96
N CYS A 423 16.90 7.97 -14.57
CA CYS A 423 15.95 8.60 -15.46
C CYS A 423 15.06 9.65 -14.76
N ALA A 424 14.63 9.37 -13.52
CA ALA A 424 13.79 10.25 -12.72
C ALA A 424 14.43 11.62 -12.39
N LYS A 425 15.75 11.74 -12.51
CA LYS A 425 16.47 13.01 -12.32
C LYS A 425 16.19 14.04 -13.42
N VAL A 426 15.75 13.59 -14.60
CA VAL A 426 15.63 14.43 -15.81
C VAL A 426 14.32 14.20 -16.59
N CYS A 427 13.58 13.14 -16.29
CA CYS A 427 12.34 12.79 -16.96
C CYS A 427 11.17 12.81 -16.00
N SER A 428 10.01 13.23 -16.50
CA SER A 428 8.75 13.20 -15.76
C SER A 428 8.17 11.78 -15.69
N LEU A 429 7.24 11.56 -14.75
CA LEU A 429 6.48 10.33 -14.61
C LEU A 429 5.86 9.88 -15.94
N GLY A 430 5.21 10.80 -16.66
CA GLY A 430 4.57 10.49 -17.94
C GLY A 430 5.57 10.01 -19.00
N GLN A 431 6.70 10.70 -19.15
CA GLN A 431 7.73 10.32 -20.11
C GLN A 431 8.29 8.91 -19.83
N MET A 432 8.59 8.61 -18.56
CA MET A 432 9.09 7.27 -18.17
C MET A 432 8.03 6.18 -18.36
N THR A 433 6.77 6.48 -18.04
CA THR A 433 5.67 5.54 -18.22
C THR A 433 5.44 5.22 -19.71
N GLU A 434 5.43 6.24 -20.56
CA GLU A 434 5.28 6.08 -22.02
C GLU A 434 6.42 5.24 -22.62
N ALA A 435 7.65 5.54 -22.25
CA ALA A 435 8.81 4.78 -22.71
C ALA A 435 8.76 3.30 -22.28
N LEU A 436 8.26 3.01 -21.08
CA LEU A 436 8.07 1.64 -20.60
C LEU A 436 6.89 0.95 -21.26
N PHE A 437 5.82 1.65 -21.64
CA PHE A 437 4.71 1.07 -22.42
C PHE A 437 5.16 0.49 -23.75
N GLU A 438 6.13 1.14 -24.40
CA GLU A 438 6.66 0.68 -25.69
C GLU A 438 7.41 -0.66 -25.60
N VAL A 439 8.03 -0.97 -24.46
CA VAL A 439 8.91 -2.13 -24.27
C VAL A 439 8.37 -3.18 -23.28
N GLY A 440 7.62 -2.77 -22.26
CA GLY A 440 7.08 -3.63 -21.22
C GLY A 440 5.62 -4.03 -21.44
N GLY A 441 5.00 -3.38 -22.42
CA GLY A 441 3.58 -3.58 -22.74
C GLY A 441 2.62 -2.87 -21.77
N GLN A 442 1.63 -2.23 -22.35
CA GLN A 442 0.53 -1.64 -21.61
C GLN A 442 -0.41 -2.75 -21.13
N TYR A 443 -0.93 -2.62 -19.91
CA TYR A 443 -1.92 -3.56 -19.39
C TYR A 443 -3.15 -3.65 -20.31
N ARG A 444 -3.51 -4.86 -20.64
CA ARG A 444 -4.77 -5.18 -21.35
C ARG A 444 -5.54 -6.17 -20.52
N ARG A 445 -6.73 -5.78 -20.12
CA ARG A 445 -7.63 -6.65 -19.38
C ARG A 445 -7.99 -7.85 -20.25
N ASN A 446 -7.86 -9.06 -19.70
CA ASN A 446 -8.47 -10.24 -20.30
C ASN A 446 -10.00 -10.08 -20.20
N VAL A 447 -10.69 -10.12 -21.32
CA VAL A 447 -12.14 -9.94 -21.41
C VAL A 447 -12.77 -11.29 -21.63
#